data_3fd9a7e651f46247f3d69cb12deb13d7
#
_entry.id   3fd9a7e651f46247f3d69cb12deb13d7
#
_cell.length_a   1.000
_cell.length_b   1.000
_cell.length_c   1.000
_cell.angle_alpha   90.00
_cell.angle_beta   90.00
_cell.angle_gamma   90.00
#
_symmetry.space_group_name_H-M   'P 1'
#
loop_
_entity.id
_entity.type
_entity.pdbx_description
1 polymer ?
#
loop_
_entity_poly.entity_id
_entity_poly.type
_entity_poly.pdbx_seq_one_letter_code
_entity_poly.pdbx_strand_id
1 'polypeptide(L)'
;RAHSAREAMQAITIAQNSFNRVSFDFIYALPGQSCDEWASELEDALAYGPGHLSLYQLTIEKGTTFYSDHRKGSFVLPDDDLAADLYELTKNLTENAGFQAYEVSNHALPMQEGRHNLVYWQGGEYIGIGPGAHGRLTLGGKRLRTEQIPAPAGWLAAAWRHRNLQARSCGHSKNAKNQFPQRERRK
;
A
#
# COMPACT_ATOMS: atom_id res chain seq x y z
N ARG A 1 0.58 11.87 15.73
CA ARG A 1 1.48 11.73 14.55
C ARG A 1 2.93 11.79 15.00
N ALA A 2 3.83 11.12 14.28
CA ALA A 2 5.26 11.10 14.60
C ALA A 2 6.01 12.34 14.07
N HIS A 3 5.37 13.15 13.20
CA HIS A 3 5.94 14.36 12.59
C HIS A 3 4.88 15.47 12.48
N SER A 4 5.34 16.70 12.39
CA SER A 4 4.53 17.89 12.15
C SER A 4 4.29 18.13 10.66
N ALA A 5 3.31 18.96 10.30
CA ALA A 5 3.09 19.37 8.91
C ALA A 5 4.33 20.02 8.29
N ARG A 6 5.07 20.85 9.05
CA ARG A 6 6.31 21.48 8.59
C ARG A 6 7.39 20.46 8.24
N GLU A 7 7.55 19.40 9.04
CA GLU A 7 8.51 18.33 8.75
C GLU A 7 8.10 17.53 7.51
N ALA A 8 6.79 17.30 7.31
CA ALA A 8 6.28 16.69 6.10
C ALA A 8 6.60 17.53 4.85
N MET A 9 6.40 18.84 4.89
CA MET A 9 6.73 19.75 3.80
C MET A 9 8.23 19.77 3.48
N GLN A 10 9.08 19.74 4.51
CA GLN A 10 10.53 19.62 4.32
C GLN A 10 10.90 18.28 3.66
N ALA A 11 10.28 17.18 4.07
CA ALA A 11 10.50 15.87 3.47
C ALA A 11 10.08 15.84 1.99
N ILE A 12 8.96 16.46 1.63
CA ILE A 12 8.51 16.62 0.23
C ILE A 12 9.58 17.35 -0.59
N THR A 13 10.06 18.49 -0.11
CA THR A 13 11.09 19.26 -0.79
C THR A 13 12.39 18.45 -1.00
N ILE A 14 12.82 17.72 0.05
CA ILE A 14 14.00 16.85 -0.03
C ILE A 14 13.79 15.72 -1.05
N ALA A 15 12.61 15.09 -1.01
CA ALA A 15 12.29 14.00 -1.92
C ALA A 15 12.29 14.47 -3.39
N GLN A 16 11.66 15.60 -3.69
CA GLN A 16 11.61 16.17 -5.05
C GLN A 16 12.99 16.58 -5.57
N ASN A 17 13.87 17.07 -4.70
CA ASN A 17 15.25 17.39 -5.07
C ASN A 17 16.15 16.16 -5.25
N SER A 18 15.78 15.02 -4.66
CA SER A 18 16.60 13.81 -4.63
C SER A 18 16.17 12.75 -5.64
N PHE A 19 14.90 12.76 -6.05
CA PHE A 19 14.31 11.71 -6.88
C PHE A 19 13.52 12.30 -8.05
N ASN A 20 13.63 11.67 -9.22
CA ASN A 20 12.91 12.08 -10.43
C ASN A 20 11.40 11.79 -10.36
N ARG A 21 10.98 10.88 -9.48
CA ARG A 21 9.59 10.48 -9.29
C ARG A 21 9.29 10.40 -7.81
N VAL A 22 8.28 11.13 -7.38
CA VAL A 22 7.82 11.16 -5.99
C VAL A 22 6.31 10.92 -5.98
N SER A 23 5.84 10.13 -5.02
CA SER A 23 4.43 9.93 -4.73
C SER A 23 4.10 10.50 -3.36
N PHE A 24 2.94 11.11 -3.25
CA PHE A 24 2.39 11.55 -1.97
C PHE A 24 1.17 10.72 -1.62
N ASP A 25 1.09 10.33 -0.35
CA ASP A 25 -0.02 9.57 0.17
C ASP A 25 -0.82 10.44 1.15
N PHE A 26 -2.11 10.58 0.90
CA PHE A 26 -3.04 11.30 1.76
C PHE A 26 -4.16 10.40 2.24
N ILE A 27 -4.65 10.70 3.43
CA ILE A 27 -5.86 10.08 3.96
C ILE A 27 -6.90 11.18 4.12
N TYR A 28 -8.04 11.03 3.49
CA TYR A 28 -9.19 11.94 3.58
C TYR A 28 -10.42 11.23 4.14
N ALA A 29 -11.58 11.87 4.12
CA ALA A 29 -12.78 11.43 4.81
C ALA A 29 -12.55 11.26 6.32
N LEU A 30 -11.83 12.22 6.89
CA LEU A 30 -11.52 12.27 8.32
C LEU A 30 -12.77 12.63 9.13
N PRO A 31 -12.83 12.28 10.43
CA PRO A 31 -13.91 12.71 11.30
C PRO A 31 -14.10 14.23 11.28
N GLY A 32 -15.30 14.68 10.90
CA GLY A 32 -15.67 16.09 10.81
C GLY A 32 -15.12 16.86 9.61
N GLN A 33 -14.41 16.21 8.68
CA GLN A 33 -13.90 16.86 7.47
C GLN A 33 -15.04 17.16 6.50
N SER A 34 -15.14 18.41 6.07
CA SER A 34 -16.07 18.86 5.02
C SER A 34 -15.46 18.75 3.62
N CYS A 35 -16.31 18.85 2.59
CA CYS A 35 -15.87 18.93 1.20
C CYS A 35 -14.96 20.13 0.94
N ASP A 36 -15.28 21.31 1.51
CA ASP A 36 -14.50 22.52 1.31
C ASP A 36 -13.10 22.42 1.94
N GLU A 37 -13.01 21.85 3.15
CA GLU A 37 -11.72 21.61 3.81
C GLU A 37 -10.87 20.63 3.00
N TRP A 38 -11.46 19.53 2.53
CA TRP A 38 -10.73 18.58 1.71
C TRP A 38 -10.34 19.15 0.35
N ALA A 39 -11.19 19.95 -0.29
CA ALA A 39 -10.85 20.62 -1.55
C ALA A 39 -9.59 21.47 -1.38
N SER A 40 -9.56 22.33 -0.35
CA SER A 40 -8.41 23.18 -0.06
C SER A 40 -7.13 22.37 0.21
N GLU A 41 -7.21 21.30 1.01
CA GLU A 41 -6.07 20.43 1.30
C GLU A 41 -5.53 19.73 0.04
N LEU A 42 -6.43 19.27 -0.84
CA LEU A 42 -6.05 18.59 -2.07
C LEU A 42 -5.47 19.57 -3.11
N GLU A 43 -6.01 20.77 -3.23
CA GLU A 43 -5.46 21.82 -4.09
C GLU A 43 -4.05 22.21 -3.65
N ASP A 44 -3.81 22.36 -2.35
CA ASP A 44 -2.48 22.61 -1.79
C ASP A 44 -1.52 21.43 -2.13
N ALA A 45 -1.99 20.19 -2.00
CA ALA A 45 -1.20 19.01 -2.32
C ALA A 45 -0.83 18.96 -3.82
N LEU A 46 -1.77 19.28 -4.70
CA LEU A 46 -1.57 19.35 -6.15
C LEU A 46 -0.58 20.46 -6.54
N ALA A 47 -0.59 21.60 -5.82
CA ALA A 47 0.33 22.72 -6.06
C ALA A 47 1.81 22.35 -5.83
N TYR A 48 2.11 21.31 -5.03
CA TYR A 48 3.48 20.79 -4.89
C TYR A 48 3.98 20.03 -6.13
N GLY A 49 3.14 19.79 -7.13
CA GLY A 49 3.52 19.17 -8.40
C GLY A 49 4.01 17.72 -8.27
N PRO A 50 3.33 16.85 -7.53
CA PRO A 50 3.68 15.44 -7.53
C PRO A 50 3.43 14.83 -8.92
N GLY A 51 4.12 13.74 -9.25
CA GLY A 51 3.81 12.96 -10.45
C GLY A 51 2.72 11.91 -10.19
N HIS A 52 2.53 11.56 -8.92
CA HIS A 52 1.63 10.50 -8.46
C HIS A 52 1.06 10.82 -7.08
N LEU A 53 -0.21 10.49 -6.88
CA LEU A 53 -0.94 10.63 -5.62
C LEU A 53 -1.64 9.32 -5.25
N SER A 54 -1.52 8.91 -4.01
CA SER A 54 -2.37 7.90 -3.39
C SER A 54 -3.33 8.60 -2.41
N LEU A 55 -4.62 8.55 -2.69
CA LEU A 55 -5.66 9.25 -1.96
C LEU A 55 -6.63 8.23 -1.36
N TYR A 56 -6.47 7.96 -0.05
CA TYR A 56 -7.22 6.92 0.65
C TYR A 56 -8.30 7.52 1.54
N GLN A 57 -9.52 7.02 1.45
CA GLN A 57 -10.50 7.30 2.49
C GLN A 57 -10.11 6.60 3.79
N LEU A 58 -10.32 7.28 4.92
CA LEU A 58 -10.02 6.71 6.23
C LEU A 58 -10.83 5.44 6.47
N THR A 59 -10.14 4.35 6.74
CA THR A 59 -10.74 3.08 7.16
C THR A 59 -10.38 2.75 8.61
N ILE A 60 -11.31 2.12 9.33
CA ILE A 60 -11.12 1.75 10.73
C ILE A 60 -10.79 0.27 10.85
N GLU A 61 -9.51 -0.02 11.09
CA GLU A 61 -9.00 -1.39 11.20
C GLU A 61 -9.17 -1.97 12.60
N LYS A 62 -9.74 -3.18 12.69
CA LYS A 62 -9.90 -3.91 13.96
C LYS A 62 -8.55 -4.15 14.63
N GLY A 63 -8.52 -4.02 15.96
CA GLY A 63 -7.31 -4.25 16.76
C GLY A 63 -6.42 -3.00 16.91
N THR A 64 -6.84 -1.84 16.38
CA THR A 64 -6.17 -0.55 16.56
C THR A 64 -6.81 0.27 17.68
N THR A 65 -6.07 1.23 18.23
CA THR A 65 -6.62 2.21 19.18
C THR A 65 -7.75 3.01 18.53
N PHE A 66 -7.60 3.36 17.26
CA PHE A 66 -8.61 4.08 16.49
C PHE A 66 -9.94 3.32 16.40
N TYR A 67 -9.90 2.00 16.23
CA TYR A 67 -11.09 1.15 16.27
C TYR A 67 -11.77 1.17 17.65
N SER A 68 -10.99 1.13 18.72
CA SER A 68 -11.51 1.18 20.08
C SER A 68 -12.17 2.51 20.40
N ASP A 69 -11.58 3.62 19.94
CA ASP A 69 -12.09 4.97 20.16
C ASP A 69 -13.36 5.25 19.33
N HIS A 70 -13.40 4.81 18.08
CA HIS A 70 -14.61 4.85 17.25
C HIS A 70 -15.76 4.09 17.90
N ARG A 71 -15.51 2.87 18.40
CA ARG A 71 -16.54 2.07 19.10
C ARG A 71 -17.05 2.72 20.40
N LYS A 72 -16.26 3.55 21.07
CA LYS A 72 -16.65 4.33 22.24
C LYS A 72 -17.41 5.60 21.86
N GLY A 73 -17.55 5.90 20.57
CA GLY A 73 -18.19 7.14 20.10
C GLY A 73 -17.34 8.38 20.29
N SER A 74 -16.01 8.26 20.44
CA SER A 74 -15.11 9.41 20.61
C SER A 74 -15.06 10.30 19.35
N PHE A 75 -15.39 9.75 18.21
CA PHE A 75 -15.58 10.45 16.94
C PHE A 75 -16.52 9.67 16.03
N VAL A 76 -17.05 10.35 15.00
CA VAL A 76 -17.91 9.77 13.97
C VAL A 76 -17.24 9.98 12.62
N LEU A 77 -17.24 8.94 11.78
CA LEU A 77 -16.83 9.06 10.38
C LEU A 77 -17.90 9.77 9.55
N PRO A 78 -17.54 10.33 8.38
CA PRO A 78 -18.52 10.73 7.39
C PRO A 78 -19.51 9.60 7.12
N ASP A 79 -20.78 9.95 6.90
CA ASP A 79 -21.75 8.99 6.40
C ASP A 79 -21.47 8.62 4.93
N ASP A 80 -22.21 7.66 4.41
CA ASP A 80 -21.99 7.14 3.07
C ASP A 80 -22.19 8.21 1.99
N ASP A 81 -23.11 9.15 2.17
CA ASP A 81 -23.39 10.22 1.22
C ASP A 81 -22.22 11.22 1.19
N LEU A 82 -21.77 11.72 2.34
CA LEU A 82 -20.60 12.60 2.42
C LEU A 82 -19.32 11.90 1.96
N ALA A 83 -19.16 10.61 2.26
CA ALA A 83 -18.01 9.85 1.78
C ALA A 83 -18.02 9.72 0.25
N ALA A 84 -19.19 9.55 -0.37
CA ALA A 84 -19.34 9.55 -1.82
C ALA A 84 -19.07 10.93 -2.43
N ASP A 85 -19.57 12.01 -1.83
CA ASP A 85 -19.32 13.39 -2.27
C ASP A 85 -17.81 13.72 -2.22
N LEU A 86 -17.14 13.34 -1.15
CA LEU A 86 -15.69 13.51 -1.02
C LEU A 86 -14.90 12.73 -2.08
N TYR A 87 -15.37 11.52 -2.44
CA TYR A 87 -14.76 10.72 -3.51
C TYR A 87 -14.93 11.39 -4.89
N GLU A 88 -16.14 11.82 -5.22
CA GLU A 88 -16.40 12.51 -6.50
C GLU A 88 -15.66 13.84 -6.59
N LEU A 89 -15.58 14.60 -5.50
CA LEU A 89 -14.78 15.80 -5.40
C LEU A 89 -13.30 15.53 -5.68
N THR A 90 -12.74 14.49 -5.04
CA THR A 90 -11.35 14.05 -5.23
C THR A 90 -11.07 13.76 -6.70
N LYS A 91 -11.95 12.97 -7.32
CA LYS A 91 -11.85 12.62 -8.73
C LYS A 91 -11.86 13.85 -9.63
N ASN A 92 -12.82 14.75 -9.43
CA ASN A 92 -12.96 15.95 -10.23
C ASN A 92 -11.73 16.89 -10.12
N LEU A 93 -11.23 17.11 -8.91
CA LEU A 93 -10.06 17.98 -8.71
C LEU A 93 -8.78 17.36 -9.29
N THR A 94 -8.58 16.07 -9.14
CA THR A 94 -7.40 15.39 -9.72
C THR A 94 -7.47 15.37 -11.25
N GLU A 95 -8.61 15.06 -11.85
CA GLU A 95 -8.80 15.07 -13.30
C GLU A 95 -8.59 16.48 -13.90
N ASN A 96 -9.10 17.53 -13.26
CA ASN A 96 -8.91 18.92 -13.66
C ASN A 96 -7.43 19.35 -13.60
N ALA A 97 -6.67 18.77 -12.67
CA ALA A 97 -5.23 18.97 -12.56
C ALA A 97 -4.39 18.06 -13.48
N GLY A 98 -5.04 17.25 -14.32
CA GLY A 98 -4.38 16.37 -15.30
C GLY A 98 -3.99 14.99 -14.77
N PHE A 99 -4.34 14.67 -13.53
CA PHE A 99 -4.12 13.35 -12.96
C PHE A 99 -5.24 12.41 -13.36
N GLN A 100 -4.88 11.24 -13.87
CA GLN A 100 -5.83 10.18 -14.22
C GLN A 100 -5.90 9.15 -13.10
N ALA A 101 -7.11 8.79 -12.66
CA ALA A 101 -7.31 7.63 -11.81
C ALA A 101 -7.01 6.37 -12.63
N TYR A 102 -5.97 5.61 -12.28
CA TYR A 102 -5.64 4.35 -12.94
C TYR A 102 -6.05 3.13 -12.10
N GLU A 103 -6.50 3.38 -10.88
CA GLU A 103 -7.19 2.45 -10.00
C GLU A 103 -7.98 3.25 -8.93
N VAL A 104 -8.57 2.58 -7.94
CA VAL A 104 -9.57 3.18 -7.03
C VAL A 104 -9.02 4.37 -6.23
N SER A 105 -7.76 4.29 -5.76
CA SER A 105 -7.17 5.26 -4.82
C SER A 105 -5.92 5.95 -5.36
N ASN A 106 -5.45 5.57 -6.55
CA ASN A 106 -4.20 6.08 -7.09
C ASN A 106 -4.42 6.88 -8.39
N HIS A 107 -3.90 8.09 -8.38
CA HIS A 107 -3.99 9.07 -9.45
C HIS A 107 -2.59 9.45 -9.92
N ALA A 108 -2.40 9.59 -11.23
CA ALA A 108 -1.10 9.92 -11.77
C ALA A 108 -1.19 10.81 -13.00
N LEU A 109 -0.17 11.64 -13.20
CA LEU A 109 0.09 12.24 -14.51
C LEU A 109 0.45 11.14 -15.53
N PRO A 110 0.25 11.34 -16.82
CA PRO A 110 0.59 10.35 -17.84
C PRO A 110 2.03 9.83 -17.69
N MET A 111 2.19 8.51 -17.71
CA MET A 111 3.47 7.78 -17.53
C MET A 111 4.07 7.88 -16.10
N GLN A 112 3.34 8.41 -15.15
CA GLN A 112 3.75 8.47 -13.74
C GLN A 112 3.04 7.43 -12.85
N GLU A 113 2.27 6.51 -13.43
CA GLU A 113 1.57 5.45 -12.70
C GLU A 113 2.55 4.59 -11.87
N GLY A 114 2.13 4.19 -10.71
CA GLY A 114 2.91 3.33 -9.82
C GLY A 114 3.11 1.94 -10.41
N ARG A 115 4.33 1.60 -10.86
CA ARG A 115 4.63 0.29 -11.47
C ARG A 115 4.28 -0.86 -10.54
N HIS A 116 4.50 -0.69 -9.25
CA HIS A 116 4.14 -1.67 -8.24
C HIS A 116 2.63 -1.93 -8.22
N ASN A 117 1.82 -0.89 -8.24
CA ASN A 117 0.36 -1.00 -8.24
C ASN A 117 -0.14 -1.67 -9.53
N LEU A 118 0.41 -1.28 -10.68
CA LEU A 118 0.05 -1.87 -11.97
C LEU A 118 0.31 -3.38 -12.02
N VAL A 119 1.36 -3.88 -11.37
CA VAL A 119 1.61 -5.33 -11.30
C VAL A 119 0.41 -6.08 -10.70
N TYR A 120 -0.21 -5.53 -9.65
CA TYR A 120 -1.39 -6.17 -9.04
C TYR A 120 -2.62 -6.07 -9.94
N TRP A 121 -2.90 -4.89 -10.45
CA TRP A 121 -4.09 -4.64 -11.29
C TRP A 121 -4.05 -5.38 -12.62
N GLN A 122 -2.87 -5.52 -13.21
CA GLN A 122 -2.66 -6.29 -14.44
C GLN A 122 -2.52 -7.79 -14.17
N GLY A 123 -2.62 -8.22 -12.94
CA GLY A 123 -2.47 -9.61 -12.57
C GLY A 123 -1.06 -10.14 -12.78
N GLY A 124 -0.03 -9.30 -12.71
CA GLY A 124 1.37 -9.68 -12.88
C GLY A 124 1.91 -10.62 -11.80
N GLU A 125 3.15 -11.01 -11.96
CA GLU A 125 3.86 -11.84 -10.99
C GLU A 125 4.72 -10.98 -10.06
N TYR A 126 4.78 -11.39 -8.80
CA TYR A 126 5.61 -10.74 -7.80
C TYR A 126 5.98 -11.70 -6.67
N ILE A 127 7.12 -11.44 -6.05
CA ILE A 127 7.65 -12.21 -4.92
C ILE A 127 7.33 -11.46 -3.63
N GLY A 128 6.68 -12.15 -2.69
CA GLY A 128 6.50 -11.63 -1.34
C GLY A 128 7.70 -11.93 -0.46
N ILE A 129 8.37 -10.91 0.05
CA ILE A 129 9.54 -11.01 0.94
C ILE A 129 9.24 -10.32 2.25
N GLY A 130 9.50 -11.02 3.36
CA GLY A 130 9.28 -10.49 4.71
C GLY A 130 8.11 -11.14 5.45
N PRO A 131 7.93 -10.84 6.74
CA PRO A 131 6.84 -11.37 7.55
C PRO A 131 5.47 -10.99 6.99
N GLY A 132 4.57 -11.96 6.83
CA GLY A 132 3.23 -11.77 6.32
C GLY A 132 3.12 -11.43 4.84
N ALA A 133 4.22 -11.38 4.09
CA ALA A 133 4.21 -11.02 2.69
C ALA A 133 3.52 -12.07 1.82
N HIS A 134 2.79 -11.60 0.81
CA HIS A 134 2.14 -12.42 -0.20
C HIS A 134 2.88 -12.33 -1.53
N GLY A 135 2.81 -13.38 -2.34
CA GLY A 135 3.38 -13.41 -3.69
C GLY A 135 2.45 -14.11 -4.68
N ARG A 136 2.74 -13.88 -5.96
CA ARG A 136 2.10 -14.55 -7.10
C ARG A 136 3.18 -14.92 -8.10
N LEU A 137 3.35 -16.20 -8.36
CA LEU A 137 4.38 -16.75 -9.25
C LEU A 137 3.80 -17.83 -10.12
N THR A 138 4.31 -17.98 -11.33
CA THR A 138 4.02 -19.13 -12.19
C THR A 138 5.22 -20.08 -12.20
N LEU A 139 5.01 -21.29 -11.69
CA LEU A 139 6.02 -22.35 -11.68
C LEU A 139 5.47 -23.59 -12.37
N GLY A 140 6.18 -24.11 -13.38
CA GLY A 140 5.75 -25.27 -14.15
C GLY A 140 4.39 -25.08 -14.84
N GLY A 141 4.08 -23.89 -15.31
CA GLY A 141 2.81 -23.54 -15.96
C GLY A 141 1.62 -23.37 -14.99
N LYS A 142 1.84 -23.47 -13.68
CA LYS A 142 0.80 -23.29 -12.66
C LYS A 142 1.02 -21.98 -11.90
N ARG A 143 -0.05 -21.18 -11.80
CA ARG A 143 -0.03 -19.96 -11.01
C ARG A 143 -0.20 -20.28 -9.52
N LEU A 144 0.76 -19.88 -8.71
CA LEU A 144 0.84 -20.14 -7.27
C LEU A 144 0.66 -18.86 -6.48
N ARG A 145 -0.03 -18.96 -5.36
CA ARG A 145 -0.03 -17.97 -4.30
C ARG A 145 0.96 -18.38 -3.23
N THR A 146 1.86 -17.47 -2.85
CA THR A 146 2.74 -17.66 -1.69
C THR A 146 2.30 -16.76 -0.55
N GLU A 147 2.51 -17.21 0.68
CA GLU A 147 2.21 -16.46 1.90
C GLU A 147 3.32 -16.73 2.92
N GLN A 148 3.90 -15.69 3.46
CA GLN A 148 4.96 -15.77 4.46
C GLN A 148 4.37 -15.82 5.87
N ILE A 149 5.12 -16.37 6.84
CA ILE A 149 4.76 -16.40 8.25
C ILE A 149 4.58 -14.96 8.74
N PRO A 150 3.39 -14.58 9.31
CA PRO A 150 3.14 -13.18 9.66
C PRO A 150 3.93 -12.69 10.88
N ALA A 151 4.24 -13.57 11.84
CA ALA A 151 5.01 -13.18 13.03
C ALA A 151 6.49 -12.97 12.69
N PRO A 152 7.10 -11.77 12.92
CA PRO A 152 8.49 -11.48 12.56
C PRO A 152 9.51 -12.47 13.12
N ALA A 153 9.40 -12.83 14.40
CA ALA A 153 10.29 -13.81 15.03
C ALA A 153 10.17 -15.21 14.41
N GLY A 154 8.94 -15.63 14.07
CA GLY A 154 8.69 -16.90 13.40
C GLY A 154 9.23 -16.93 11.98
N TRP A 155 9.08 -15.84 11.25
CA TRP A 155 9.62 -15.69 9.91
C TRP A 155 11.14 -15.74 9.89
N LEU A 156 11.81 -14.99 10.77
CA LEU A 156 13.26 -15.03 10.94
C LEU A 156 13.76 -16.44 11.26
N ALA A 157 13.14 -17.12 12.24
CA ALA A 157 13.53 -18.48 12.61
C ALA A 157 13.37 -19.49 11.44
N ALA A 158 12.36 -19.32 10.59
CA ALA A 158 12.17 -20.13 9.39
C ALA A 158 13.25 -19.83 8.33
N ALA A 159 13.53 -18.55 8.05
CA ALA A 159 14.56 -18.13 7.09
C ALA A 159 15.96 -18.64 7.49
N TRP A 160 16.31 -18.58 8.78
CA TRP A 160 17.58 -19.13 9.30
C TRP A 160 17.67 -20.65 9.15
N ARG A 161 16.59 -21.37 9.36
CA ARG A 161 16.56 -22.85 9.18
C ARG A 161 16.82 -23.21 7.71
N HIS A 162 16.18 -22.55 6.76
CA HIS A 162 16.40 -22.80 5.33
C HIS A 162 17.83 -22.47 4.88
N ARG A 163 18.41 -21.38 5.36
CA ARG A 163 19.81 -21.02 5.08
C ARG A 163 20.80 -22.06 5.59
N ASN A 164 20.58 -22.61 6.78
CA ASN A 164 21.42 -23.64 7.35
C ASN A 164 21.28 -25.00 6.66
N LEU A 165 20.10 -25.32 6.10
CA LEU A 165 19.89 -26.51 5.29
C LEU A 165 20.63 -26.41 3.93
N GLN A 166 20.60 -25.26 3.27
CA GLN A 166 21.33 -25.02 2.02
C GLN A 166 22.86 -25.04 2.23
N ALA A 167 23.37 -24.47 3.32
CA ALA A 167 24.79 -24.52 3.67
C ALA A 167 25.30 -25.94 3.94
N ARG A 168 24.43 -26.84 4.43
CA ARG A 168 24.78 -28.26 4.62
C ARG A 168 24.66 -29.11 3.34
N SER A 169 23.90 -28.68 2.34
CA SER A 169 23.75 -29.39 1.07
C SER A 169 24.81 -29.07 0.01
N CYS A 170 25.68 -28.07 0.24
CA CYS A 170 26.87 -27.83 -0.58
C CYS A 170 28.00 -28.85 -0.35
N GLY A 171 27.84 -29.78 0.62
CA GLY A 171 28.71 -30.93 0.82
C GLY A 171 27.98 -32.22 0.42
N HIS A 172 28.19 -32.69 -0.81
CA HIS A 172 27.78 -34.00 -1.38
C HIS A 172 26.31 -34.22 -1.73
N SER A 173 26.10 -34.27 -3.07
CA SER A 173 25.26 -35.23 -3.82
C SER A 173 23.74 -35.25 -3.72
N LYS A 174 23.13 -34.92 -4.86
CA LYS A 174 21.94 -35.54 -5.49
C LYS A 174 20.65 -35.73 -4.68
N ASN A 175 19.59 -35.09 -5.18
CA ASN A 175 18.17 -35.29 -4.85
C ASN A 175 17.66 -34.67 -3.52
N ALA A 176 17.35 -33.40 -3.56
CA ALA A 176 16.40 -32.81 -2.60
C ALA A 176 15.25 -32.16 -3.37
N LYS A 177 14.08 -32.77 -3.32
CA LYS A 177 12.81 -32.15 -3.72
C LYS A 177 12.57 -30.93 -2.81
N ASN A 178 12.62 -29.73 -3.38
CA ASN A 178 12.22 -28.50 -2.71
C ASN A 178 10.72 -28.54 -2.40
N GLN A 179 10.36 -28.88 -1.19
CA GLN A 179 9.01 -28.66 -0.65
C GLN A 179 9.03 -27.43 0.24
N PHE A 180 8.61 -26.28 -0.30
CA PHE A 180 8.10 -25.20 0.52
C PHE A 180 6.78 -25.67 1.16
N PRO A 181 6.51 -25.41 2.44
CA PRO A 181 5.22 -25.74 3.02
C PRO A 181 4.14 -24.86 2.38
N GLN A 182 3.42 -25.44 1.43
CA GLN A 182 2.27 -24.82 0.79
C GLN A 182 1.02 -25.21 1.56
N ARG A 183 0.28 -24.24 2.08
CA ARG A 183 -1.12 -24.43 2.42
C ARG A 183 -1.96 -24.16 1.17
N GLU A 184 -2.36 -25.23 0.47
CA GLU A 184 -3.45 -25.16 -0.49
C GLU A 184 -4.75 -24.86 0.27
N ARG A 185 -5.35 -23.70 0.05
CA ARG A 185 -6.79 -23.52 0.30
C ARG A 185 -7.51 -23.80 -1.01
N ARG A 186 -8.15 -24.97 -1.07
CA ARG A 186 -9.19 -25.25 -2.09
C ARG A 186 -10.41 -24.37 -1.77
N LYS A 187 -11.03 -23.87 -2.83
CA LYS A 187 -12.41 -23.33 -2.77
C LYS A 187 -13.37 -24.46 -2.44
#